data_30b9effb62ba8cd1eb0a3dff4c0b88e2
#
_entry.id   30b9effb62ba8cd1eb0a3dff4c0b88e2
#
_cell.length_a   1.000
_cell.length_b   1.000
_cell.length_c   1.000
_cell.angle_alpha   90.00
_cell.angle_beta   90.00
_cell.angle_gamma   90.00
#
_symmetry.space_group_name_H-M   'P 1'
#
loop_
_entity.id
_entity.type
_entity.pdbx_description
1 polymer ?
#
loop_
_entity_poly.entity_id
_entity_poly.type
_entity_poly.pdbx_seq_one_letter_code
_entity_poly.pdbx_strand_id
1 'polypeptide(L)'
;EHVMASGAIPLFFPPVRIEEDHYGDGCLRNTAPLSPAIHLGANRLLVVGVRRPDHLAPTVQAHIEPSLARVLGVVLNALLMDAIEFDMERLGRINQTVEMIPFEMRQHLQLRKIEYLWIRPSQDIGQIASRLFDRLPRVLRYLVSGLGSQKEASELTSYLLFDPEFCSEIARLGRADAVAQHDEIERFLRV
;
A
#
# COMPACT_ATOMS: atom_id res chain seq x y z
N GLU A 1 -0.31 -0.54 21.94
CA GLU A 1 -0.55 -1.97 21.60
C GLU A 1 -1.27 -2.08 20.25
N HIS A 2 -2.41 -1.40 20.01
CA HIS A 2 -3.17 -1.48 18.74
C HIS A 2 -2.35 -1.06 17.51
N VAL A 3 -1.51 -0.02 17.60
CA VAL A 3 -0.60 0.40 16.52
C VAL A 3 0.44 -0.68 16.24
N MET A 4 0.97 -1.32 17.28
CA MET A 4 1.91 -2.45 17.12
C MET A 4 1.22 -3.66 16.49
N ALA A 5 0.00 -3.95 16.89
CA ALA A 5 -0.80 -5.02 16.29
C ALA A 5 -1.09 -4.75 14.81
N SER A 6 -1.41 -3.50 14.46
CA SER A 6 -1.63 -3.06 13.07
C SER A 6 -0.37 -3.14 12.20
N GLY A 7 0.81 -3.10 12.79
CA GLY A 7 2.09 -3.29 12.08
C GLY A 7 2.66 -4.70 12.19
N ALA A 8 1.95 -5.63 12.82
CA ALA A 8 2.40 -7.01 13.00
C ALA A 8 2.14 -7.85 11.75
N ILE A 9 2.93 -7.57 10.69
CA ILE A 9 2.87 -8.30 9.41
C ILE A 9 3.21 -9.77 9.66
N PRO A 10 2.32 -10.71 9.29
CA PRO A 10 2.56 -12.14 9.46
C PRO A 10 3.86 -12.59 8.80
N LEU A 11 4.49 -13.61 9.35
CA LEU A 11 5.80 -14.14 9.01
C LEU A 11 6.98 -13.29 9.49
N PHE A 12 6.85 -11.95 9.57
CA PHE A 12 7.93 -11.07 10.00
C PHE A 12 7.84 -10.68 11.47
N PHE A 13 6.62 -10.48 11.95
CA PHE A 13 6.38 -10.03 13.33
C PHE A 13 5.41 -10.95 14.04
N PRO A 14 5.66 -11.21 15.34
CA PRO A 14 4.72 -11.97 16.14
C PRO A 14 3.42 -11.17 16.36
N PRO A 15 2.28 -11.86 16.50
CA PRO A 15 1.03 -11.19 16.86
C PRO A 15 1.15 -10.51 18.23
N VAL A 16 0.48 -9.39 18.39
CA VAL A 16 0.46 -8.62 19.64
C VAL A 16 -0.71 -9.05 20.50
N ARG A 17 -0.42 -9.41 21.77
CA ARG A 17 -1.47 -9.72 22.72
C ARG A 17 -2.10 -8.43 23.24
N ILE A 18 -3.42 -8.32 23.13
CA ILE A 18 -4.22 -7.25 23.69
C ILE A 18 -5.31 -7.93 24.53
N GLU A 19 -5.27 -7.71 25.85
CA GLU A 19 -6.09 -8.43 26.82
C GLU A 19 -5.89 -9.95 26.73
N GLU A 20 -6.91 -10.71 26.37
CA GLU A 20 -6.83 -12.18 26.24
C GLU A 20 -6.63 -12.68 24.81
N ASP A 21 -6.77 -11.79 23.81
CA ASP A 21 -6.71 -12.12 22.40
C ASP A 21 -5.38 -11.73 21.74
N HIS A 22 -5.07 -12.40 20.62
CA HIS A 22 -3.91 -12.10 19.80
C HIS A 22 -4.34 -11.41 18.50
N TYR A 23 -3.73 -10.27 18.23
CA TYR A 23 -4.01 -9.42 17.06
C TYR A 23 -2.78 -9.33 16.16
N GLY A 24 -3.02 -9.42 14.87
CA GLY A 24 -2.03 -9.17 13.81
C GLY A 24 -2.51 -8.08 12.86
N ASP A 25 -1.72 -7.81 11.83
CA ASP A 25 -2.05 -6.81 10.82
C ASP A 25 -3.39 -7.13 10.14
N GLY A 26 -4.26 -6.13 10.12
CA GLY A 26 -5.60 -6.24 9.54
C GLY A 26 -5.63 -6.40 8.01
N CYS A 27 -4.53 -6.12 7.31
CA CYS A 27 -4.44 -6.22 5.85
C CYS A 27 -4.82 -7.59 5.31
N LEU A 28 -4.58 -8.68 6.07
CA LEU A 28 -4.95 -10.05 5.68
C LEU A 28 -6.45 -10.30 5.58
N ARG A 29 -7.25 -9.53 6.30
CA ARG A 29 -8.71 -9.72 6.35
C ARG A 29 -9.49 -8.58 5.70
N ASN A 30 -8.87 -7.44 5.55
CA ASN A 30 -9.50 -6.27 4.96
C ASN A 30 -9.09 -6.10 3.49
N THR A 31 -9.80 -6.82 2.62
CA THR A 31 -9.60 -6.79 1.17
C THR A 31 -10.23 -5.56 0.49
N ALA A 32 -10.89 -4.68 1.26
CA ALA A 32 -11.54 -3.49 0.76
C ALA A 32 -11.33 -2.33 1.75
N PRO A 33 -10.11 -1.74 1.81
CA PRO A 33 -9.72 -0.75 2.82
C PRO A 33 -10.55 0.54 2.80
N LEU A 34 -11.19 0.88 1.67
CA LEU A 34 -12.06 2.06 1.54
C LEU A 34 -13.48 1.81 2.07
N SER A 35 -13.91 0.56 2.07
CA SER A 35 -15.27 0.16 2.42
C SER A 35 -15.73 0.63 3.81
N PRO A 36 -14.94 0.51 4.89
CA PRO A 36 -15.35 0.99 6.21
C PRO A 36 -15.68 2.48 6.24
N ALA A 37 -14.86 3.32 5.60
CA ALA A 37 -15.10 4.76 5.56
C ALA A 37 -16.38 5.10 4.77
N ILE A 38 -16.62 4.40 3.66
CA ILE A 38 -17.83 4.56 2.84
C ILE A 38 -19.08 4.15 3.62
N HIS A 39 -19.03 3.03 4.34
CA HIS A 39 -20.15 2.57 5.19
C HIS A 39 -20.42 3.51 6.37
N LEU A 40 -19.43 4.16 6.91
CA LEU A 40 -19.57 5.19 7.94
C LEU A 40 -20.10 6.52 7.39
N GLY A 41 -20.37 6.62 6.09
CA GLY A 41 -21.00 7.78 5.48
C GLY A 41 -20.05 8.76 4.78
N ALA A 42 -18.75 8.44 4.64
CA ALA A 42 -17.83 9.31 3.94
C ALA A 42 -18.23 9.48 2.46
N ASN A 43 -18.35 10.73 2.02
CA ASN A 43 -18.59 11.09 0.62
C ASN A 43 -17.30 11.53 -0.09
N ARG A 44 -16.24 11.78 0.67
CA ARG A 44 -14.91 12.20 0.18
C ARG A 44 -13.82 11.40 0.87
N LEU A 45 -12.87 10.88 0.12
CA LEU A 45 -11.78 10.05 0.62
C LEU A 45 -10.42 10.62 0.20
N LEU A 46 -9.59 10.95 1.17
CA LEU A 46 -8.18 11.18 0.94
C LEU A 46 -7.45 9.85 1.12
N VAL A 47 -6.96 9.31 0.03
CA VAL A 47 -6.29 7.99 0.01
C VAL A 47 -4.79 8.20 -0.14
N VAL A 48 -4.00 7.63 0.78
CA VAL A 48 -2.54 7.67 0.73
C VAL A 48 -2.03 6.28 0.40
N GLY A 49 -1.46 6.14 -0.79
CA GLY A 49 -0.86 4.89 -1.25
C GLY A 49 0.64 4.87 -0.99
N VAL A 50 1.20 3.68 -0.98
CA VAL A 50 2.64 3.45 -0.79
C VAL A 50 3.32 2.94 -2.07
N ARG A 51 2.59 2.82 -3.17
CA ARG A 51 3.06 2.28 -4.44
C ARG A 51 3.00 3.33 -5.56
N ARG A 52 4.04 3.33 -6.39
CA ARG A 52 4.06 4.16 -7.60
C ARG A 52 3.09 3.62 -8.66
N PRO A 53 2.43 4.49 -9.47
CA PRO A 53 1.45 4.08 -10.48
C PRO A 53 1.95 3.09 -11.53
N ASP A 54 3.22 3.16 -11.88
CA ASP A 54 3.80 2.45 -13.03
C ASP A 54 4.19 0.98 -12.75
N HIS A 55 3.93 0.48 -11.54
CA HIS A 55 4.29 -0.90 -11.16
C HIS A 55 3.39 -1.98 -11.77
N LEU A 56 2.32 -1.61 -12.43
CA LEU A 56 1.44 -2.53 -13.16
C LEU A 56 1.99 -2.92 -14.53
N ALA A 57 3.07 -2.30 -14.99
CA ALA A 57 3.72 -2.74 -16.22
C ALA A 57 4.43 -4.08 -15.96
N PRO A 58 4.01 -5.18 -16.58
CA PRO A 58 4.71 -6.45 -16.47
C PRO A 58 6.12 -6.27 -17.01
N THR A 59 7.10 -6.27 -16.11
CA THR A 59 8.50 -6.38 -16.53
C THR A 59 8.65 -7.79 -17.09
N VAL A 60 8.49 -7.94 -18.39
CA VAL A 60 8.80 -9.18 -19.10
C VAL A 60 10.32 -9.38 -19.00
N GLN A 61 10.76 -9.95 -17.90
CA GLN A 61 12.12 -10.45 -17.80
C GLN A 61 12.10 -11.90 -18.30
N ALA A 62 12.80 -12.12 -19.42
CA ALA A 62 12.94 -13.39 -20.08
C ALA A 62 13.38 -14.49 -19.10
N HIS A 63 12.69 -15.61 -19.13
CA HIS A 63 13.14 -17.01 -18.90
C HIS A 63 14.09 -17.31 -17.71
N ILE A 64 14.08 -16.52 -16.63
CA ILE A 64 14.79 -16.87 -15.41
C ILE A 64 13.76 -17.43 -14.42
N GLU A 65 14.00 -18.63 -13.91
CA GLU A 65 13.17 -19.21 -12.86
C GLU A 65 13.11 -18.24 -11.67
N PRO A 66 11.89 -17.92 -11.16
CA PRO A 66 11.76 -16.98 -10.06
C PRO A 66 12.38 -17.56 -8.80
N SER A 67 13.20 -16.76 -8.13
CA SER A 67 13.72 -17.11 -6.81
C SER A 67 12.61 -17.17 -5.77
N LEU A 68 12.86 -17.86 -4.65
CA LEU A 68 11.92 -17.90 -3.52
C LEU A 68 11.61 -16.48 -2.98
N ALA A 69 12.60 -15.58 -2.96
CA ALA A 69 12.41 -14.18 -2.57
C ALA A 69 11.43 -13.46 -3.51
N ARG A 70 11.53 -13.69 -4.79
CA ARG A 70 10.62 -13.09 -5.77
C ARG A 70 9.19 -13.60 -5.60
N VAL A 71 9.03 -14.92 -5.41
CA VAL A 71 7.70 -15.52 -5.15
C VAL A 71 7.11 -14.94 -3.86
N LEU A 72 7.90 -14.87 -2.78
CA LEU A 72 7.45 -14.32 -1.50
C LEU A 72 7.14 -12.82 -1.60
N GLY A 73 7.94 -12.05 -2.33
CA GLY A 73 7.69 -10.63 -2.61
C GLY A 73 6.37 -10.41 -3.35
N VAL A 74 6.10 -11.20 -4.39
CA VAL A 74 4.83 -11.14 -5.13
C VAL A 74 3.64 -11.48 -4.23
N VAL A 75 3.76 -12.53 -3.40
CA VAL A 75 2.69 -12.92 -2.45
C VAL A 75 2.44 -11.80 -1.43
N LEU A 76 3.49 -11.21 -0.87
CA LEU A 76 3.36 -10.11 0.08
C LEU A 76 2.74 -8.86 -0.57
N ASN A 77 3.17 -8.52 -1.77
CA ASN A 77 2.57 -7.42 -2.52
C ASN A 77 1.08 -7.64 -2.77
N ALA A 78 0.71 -8.83 -3.22
CA ALA A 78 -0.69 -9.17 -3.45
C ALA A 78 -1.53 -9.07 -2.16
N LEU A 79 -0.96 -9.46 -1.01
CA LEU A 79 -1.66 -9.41 0.28
C LEU A 79 -1.73 -7.99 0.88
N LEU A 80 -0.65 -7.19 0.74
CA LEU A 80 -0.51 -5.94 1.46
C LEU A 80 -0.84 -4.70 0.62
N MET A 81 -0.56 -4.74 -0.68
CA MET A 81 -0.58 -3.54 -1.54
C MET A 81 -1.66 -3.56 -2.61
N ASP A 82 -1.94 -4.71 -3.19
CA ASP A 82 -2.85 -4.79 -4.34
C ASP A 82 -4.31 -4.53 -3.93
N ALA A 83 -4.64 -4.76 -2.65
CA ALA A 83 -5.99 -4.55 -2.12
C ALA A 83 -6.51 -3.12 -2.34
N ILE A 84 -5.67 -2.11 -2.13
CA ILE A 84 -6.07 -0.70 -2.31
C ILE A 84 -6.25 -0.37 -3.80
N GLU A 85 -5.43 -0.92 -4.67
CA GLU A 85 -5.53 -0.67 -6.11
C GLU A 85 -6.81 -1.27 -6.71
N PHE A 86 -7.13 -2.50 -6.34
CA PHE A 86 -8.38 -3.13 -6.72
C PHE A 86 -9.61 -2.38 -6.19
N ASP A 87 -9.54 -1.90 -4.95
CA ASP A 87 -10.65 -1.17 -4.33
C ASP A 87 -10.84 0.21 -4.97
N MET A 88 -9.75 0.90 -5.33
CA MET A 88 -9.79 2.16 -6.07
C MET A 88 -10.34 1.98 -7.49
N GLU A 89 -9.93 0.94 -8.21
CA GLU A 89 -10.47 0.62 -9.53
C GLU A 89 -11.97 0.31 -9.45
N ARG A 90 -12.37 -0.47 -8.45
CA ARG A 90 -13.78 -0.78 -8.18
C ARG A 90 -14.58 0.48 -7.87
N LEU A 91 -14.05 1.38 -7.03
CA LEU A 91 -14.67 2.66 -6.71
C LEU A 91 -14.84 3.53 -7.96
N GLY A 92 -13.83 3.59 -8.81
CA GLY A 92 -13.90 4.31 -10.10
C GLY A 92 -15.02 3.78 -10.99
N ARG A 93 -15.15 2.45 -11.12
CA ARG A 93 -16.23 1.81 -11.90
C ARG A 93 -17.61 2.08 -11.30
N ILE A 94 -17.75 2.04 -9.98
CA ILE A 94 -19.01 2.36 -9.29
C ILE A 94 -19.38 3.83 -9.55
N ASN A 95 -18.44 4.76 -9.41
CA ASN A 95 -18.67 6.17 -9.68
C ASN A 95 -19.17 6.41 -11.12
N GLN A 96 -18.51 5.78 -12.12
CA GLN A 96 -18.94 5.85 -13.51
C GLN A 96 -20.35 5.30 -13.70
N THR A 97 -20.66 4.17 -13.08
CA THR A 97 -22.00 3.58 -13.16
C THR A 97 -23.06 4.51 -12.56
N VAL A 98 -22.79 5.10 -11.40
CA VAL A 98 -23.71 6.05 -10.76
C VAL A 98 -23.93 7.28 -11.63
N GLU A 99 -22.90 7.77 -12.35
CA GLU A 99 -23.01 8.91 -13.26
C GLU A 99 -23.89 8.63 -14.48
N MET A 100 -23.95 7.40 -14.96
CA MET A 100 -24.80 6.99 -16.08
C MET A 100 -26.29 6.90 -15.72
N ILE A 101 -26.63 6.83 -14.43
CA ILE A 101 -28.01 6.69 -13.96
C ILE A 101 -28.65 8.08 -13.90
N PRO A 102 -29.89 8.28 -14.44
CA PRO A 102 -30.63 9.53 -14.31
C PRO A 102 -30.79 9.97 -12.85
N PHE A 103 -30.71 11.29 -12.62
CA PHE A 103 -30.72 11.86 -11.26
C PHE A 103 -31.93 11.42 -10.43
N GLU A 104 -33.12 11.35 -11.06
CA GLU A 104 -34.37 10.94 -10.40
C GLU A 104 -34.28 9.51 -9.85
N MET A 105 -33.55 8.62 -10.54
CA MET A 105 -33.41 7.21 -10.15
C MET A 105 -32.32 7.02 -9.09
N ARG A 106 -31.33 7.95 -8.99
CA ARG A 106 -30.22 7.84 -8.01
C ARG A 106 -30.71 7.89 -6.56
N GLN A 107 -31.81 8.59 -6.30
CA GLN A 107 -32.37 8.77 -4.95
C GLN A 107 -32.86 7.44 -4.32
N HIS A 108 -33.15 6.44 -5.15
CA HIS A 108 -33.59 5.12 -4.71
C HIS A 108 -32.47 4.09 -4.61
N LEU A 109 -31.24 4.48 -4.96
CA LEU A 109 -30.08 3.59 -4.89
C LEU A 109 -29.34 3.74 -3.56
N GLN A 110 -28.83 2.63 -3.07
CA GLN A 110 -27.87 2.63 -1.95
C GLN A 110 -26.46 3.06 -2.38
N LEU A 111 -26.24 3.21 -3.70
CA LEU A 111 -24.97 3.63 -4.27
C LEU A 111 -24.93 5.16 -4.40
N ARG A 112 -23.80 5.75 -4.06
CA ARG A 112 -23.55 7.18 -4.24
C ARG A 112 -22.17 7.40 -4.84
N LYS A 113 -21.98 8.52 -5.51
CA LYS A 113 -20.67 8.95 -5.98
C LYS A 113 -19.80 9.34 -4.78
N ILE A 114 -18.60 8.82 -4.73
CA ILE A 114 -17.58 9.13 -3.72
C ILE A 114 -16.46 9.89 -4.40
N GLU A 115 -16.21 11.12 -3.98
CA GLU A 115 -15.04 11.87 -4.42
C GLU A 115 -13.80 11.32 -3.74
N TYR A 116 -12.68 11.25 -4.47
CA TYR A 116 -11.43 10.84 -3.87
C TYR A 116 -10.23 11.60 -4.44
N LEU A 117 -9.24 11.79 -3.60
CA LEU A 117 -7.90 12.20 -3.98
C LEU A 117 -6.95 11.09 -3.58
N TRP A 118 -6.19 10.58 -4.54
CA TRP A 118 -5.23 9.50 -4.31
C TRP A 118 -3.80 9.98 -4.43
N ILE A 119 -3.13 10.16 -3.29
CA ILE A 119 -1.73 10.55 -3.19
C ILE A 119 -0.87 9.29 -3.26
N ARG A 120 0.10 9.27 -4.16
CA ARG A 120 1.03 8.15 -4.37
C ARG A 120 2.47 8.65 -4.43
N PRO A 121 3.46 7.82 -4.01
CA PRO A 121 4.86 8.22 -4.07
C PRO A 121 5.32 8.40 -5.52
N SER A 122 6.13 9.44 -5.76
CA SER A 122 6.72 9.73 -7.07
C SER A 122 7.87 8.78 -7.43
N GLN A 123 8.46 8.09 -6.43
CA GLN A 123 9.54 7.14 -6.60
C GLN A 123 9.16 5.75 -6.07
N ASP A 124 9.86 4.73 -6.58
CA ASP A 124 9.70 3.35 -6.14
C ASP A 124 10.43 3.13 -4.81
N ILE A 125 9.66 2.85 -3.75
CA ILE A 125 10.17 2.61 -2.39
C ILE A 125 11.06 1.37 -2.35
N GLY A 126 10.74 0.32 -3.12
CA GLY A 126 11.57 -0.89 -3.23
C GLY A 126 12.95 -0.59 -3.83
N GLN A 127 13.02 0.30 -4.83
CA GLN A 127 14.30 0.74 -5.39
C GLN A 127 15.12 1.56 -4.39
N ILE A 128 14.47 2.39 -3.57
CA ILE A 128 15.15 3.13 -2.49
C ILE A 128 15.71 2.13 -1.47
N ALA A 129 14.90 1.16 -1.02
CA ALA A 129 15.33 0.12 -0.09
C ALA A 129 16.50 -0.71 -0.64
N SER A 130 16.48 -1.06 -1.92
CA SER A 130 17.55 -1.85 -2.54
C SER A 130 18.90 -1.17 -2.53
N ARG A 131 18.94 0.17 -2.61
CA ARG A 131 20.19 0.96 -2.49
C ARG A 131 20.79 0.92 -1.09
N LEU A 132 19.94 0.71 -0.09
CA LEU A 132 20.32 0.68 1.32
C LEU A 132 20.32 -0.76 1.90
N PHE A 133 20.36 -1.78 1.04
CA PHE A 133 20.34 -3.19 1.43
C PHE A 133 21.43 -3.55 2.47
N ASP A 134 22.60 -2.96 2.35
CA ASP A 134 23.72 -3.19 3.27
C ASP A 134 23.45 -2.68 4.69
N ARG A 135 22.42 -1.84 4.89
CA ARG A 135 21.98 -1.35 6.20
C ARG A 135 21.12 -2.36 6.96
N LEU A 136 20.65 -3.41 6.29
CA LEU A 136 19.95 -4.49 6.98
C LEU A 136 20.83 -5.12 8.07
N PRO A 137 20.27 -5.47 9.23
CA PRO A 137 20.94 -6.31 10.22
C PRO A 137 21.54 -7.56 9.58
N ARG A 138 22.74 -7.96 10.01
CA ARG A 138 23.48 -9.07 9.39
C ARG A 138 22.66 -10.35 9.22
N VAL A 139 21.83 -10.67 10.20
CA VAL A 139 20.97 -11.86 10.18
C VAL A 139 19.89 -11.74 9.09
N LEU A 140 19.19 -10.60 9.02
CA LEU A 140 18.16 -10.37 8.01
C LEU A 140 18.77 -10.32 6.60
N ARG A 141 19.93 -9.66 6.45
CA ARG A 141 20.67 -9.62 5.18
C ARG A 141 21.06 -11.02 4.70
N TYR A 142 21.55 -11.88 5.60
CA TYR A 142 21.87 -13.27 5.28
C TYR A 142 20.62 -14.04 4.83
N LEU A 143 19.53 -13.93 5.57
CA LEU A 143 18.27 -14.60 5.23
C LEU A 143 17.71 -14.12 3.89
N VAL A 144 17.65 -12.81 3.67
CA VAL A 144 17.14 -12.22 2.42
C VAL A 144 18.05 -12.58 1.24
N SER A 145 19.37 -12.57 1.42
CA SER A 145 20.33 -12.99 0.37
C SER A 145 20.19 -14.47 0.01
N GLY A 146 19.85 -15.31 0.97
CA GLY A 146 19.60 -16.74 0.73
C GLY A 146 18.32 -17.02 -0.06
N LEU A 147 17.41 -16.05 -0.12
CA LEU A 147 16.13 -16.19 -0.85
C LEU A 147 16.24 -15.80 -2.33
N GLY A 148 17.29 -15.05 -2.75
CA GLY A 148 17.47 -14.64 -4.13
C GLY A 148 18.45 -13.47 -4.29
N SER A 149 18.49 -12.88 -5.48
CA SER A 149 19.32 -11.71 -5.74
C SER A 149 18.80 -10.46 -5.01
N GLN A 150 19.70 -9.52 -4.69
CA GLN A 150 19.38 -8.26 -4.03
C GLN A 150 18.26 -7.48 -4.76
N LYS A 151 18.25 -7.52 -6.08
CA LYS A 151 17.23 -6.84 -6.90
C LYS A 151 15.86 -7.50 -6.76
N GLU A 152 15.80 -8.83 -6.68
CA GLU A 152 14.56 -9.58 -6.47
C GLU A 152 14.04 -9.45 -5.04
N ALA A 153 14.96 -9.28 -4.10
CA ALA A 153 14.66 -9.09 -2.68
C ALA A 153 14.31 -7.62 -2.31
N SER A 154 14.31 -6.69 -3.27
CA SER A 154 14.10 -5.25 -3.02
C SER A 154 12.77 -4.94 -2.31
N GLU A 155 11.73 -5.64 -2.70
CA GLU A 155 10.40 -5.48 -2.10
C GLU A 155 10.39 -5.99 -0.65
N LEU A 156 10.93 -7.19 -0.40
CA LEU A 156 11.11 -7.72 0.95
C LEU A 156 11.99 -6.81 1.82
N THR A 157 13.05 -6.25 1.22
CA THR A 157 13.92 -5.31 1.90
C THR A 157 13.16 -4.09 2.39
N SER A 158 12.25 -3.54 1.57
CA SER A 158 11.47 -2.36 1.95
C SER A 158 10.58 -2.57 3.19
N TYR A 159 10.10 -3.79 3.41
CA TYR A 159 9.32 -4.14 4.61
C TYR A 159 10.16 -4.36 5.87
N LEU A 160 11.44 -4.68 5.71
CA LEU A 160 12.31 -5.09 6.82
C LEU A 160 13.37 -4.05 7.17
N LEU A 161 13.53 -3.02 6.33
CA LEU A 161 14.57 -2.00 6.50
C LEU A 161 14.09 -0.87 7.42
N PHE A 162 14.19 -1.08 8.72
CA PHE A 162 13.94 -0.06 9.75
C PHE A 162 15.22 0.72 10.07
N ASP A 163 15.88 1.26 9.06
CA ASP A 163 17.09 2.07 9.18
C ASP A 163 16.75 3.57 9.21
N PRO A 164 17.36 4.40 10.07
CA PRO A 164 17.06 5.83 10.15
C PRO A 164 17.25 6.59 8.83
N GLU A 165 18.24 6.23 8.03
CA GLU A 165 18.51 6.85 6.72
C GLU A 165 17.37 6.53 5.74
N PHE A 166 16.98 5.27 5.66
CA PHE A 166 15.82 4.84 4.84
C PHE A 166 14.53 5.54 5.27
N CYS A 167 14.22 5.50 6.56
CA CYS A 167 13.00 6.14 7.08
C CYS A 167 12.99 7.66 6.82
N SER A 168 14.15 8.31 6.96
CA SER A 168 14.27 9.75 6.68
C SER A 168 14.12 10.06 5.18
N GLU A 169 14.66 9.22 4.31
CA GLU A 169 14.52 9.37 2.85
C GLU A 169 13.05 9.21 2.43
N ILE A 170 12.35 8.21 2.95
CA ILE A 170 10.92 7.99 2.68
C ILE A 170 10.07 9.16 3.22
N ALA A 171 10.34 9.62 4.44
CA ALA A 171 9.63 10.76 5.01
C ALA A 171 9.84 12.05 4.19
N ARG A 172 11.07 12.27 3.71
CA ARG A 172 11.41 13.41 2.85
C ARG A 172 10.71 13.30 1.48
N LEU A 173 10.66 12.10 0.90
CA LEU A 173 9.95 11.84 -0.34
C LEU A 173 8.47 12.15 -0.19
N GLY A 174 7.81 11.57 0.82
CA GLY A 174 6.39 11.80 1.05
C GLY A 174 6.05 13.27 1.30
N ARG A 175 6.93 14.00 2.02
CA ARG A 175 6.77 15.45 2.19
C ARG A 175 6.91 16.20 0.87
N ALA A 176 7.89 15.86 0.04
CA ALA A 176 8.10 16.49 -1.27
C ALA A 176 6.89 16.24 -2.19
N ASP A 177 6.39 15.02 -2.22
CA ASP A 177 5.21 14.64 -3.01
C ASP A 177 3.94 15.37 -2.55
N ALA A 178 3.75 15.52 -1.24
CA ALA A 178 2.64 16.28 -0.69
C ALA A 178 2.74 17.78 -1.03
N VAL A 179 3.94 18.36 -0.96
CA VAL A 179 4.17 19.77 -1.35
C VAL A 179 3.93 19.95 -2.85
N ALA A 180 4.37 19.02 -3.69
CA ALA A 180 4.15 19.08 -5.13
C ALA A 180 2.66 19.03 -5.51
N GLN A 181 1.83 18.39 -4.68
CA GLN A 181 0.38 18.29 -4.87
C GLN A 181 -0.42 19.22 -3.93
N HIS A 182 0.24 20.22 -3.34
CA HIS A 182 -0.34 21.10 -2.31
C HIS A 182 -1.68 21.70 -2.75
N ASP A 183 -1.73 22.32 -3.93
CA ASP A 183 -2.93 23.00 -4.43
C ASP A 183 -4.11 22.03 -4.67
N GLU A 184 -3.81 20.80 -5.07
CA GLU A 184 -4.82 19.76 -5.26
C GLU A 184 -5.36 19.26 -3.93
N ILE A 185 -4.47 19.02 -2.98
CA ILE A 185 -4.81 18.61 -1.60
C ILE A 185 -5.64 19.72 -0.95
N GLU A 186 -5.21 20.98 -1.04
CA GLU A 186 -5.92 22.09 -0.44
C GLU A 186 -7.32 22.26 -1.05
N ARG A 187 -7.45 22.21 -2.37
CA ARG A 187 -8.77 22.24 -3.03
C ARG A 187 -9.66 21.08 -2.61
N PHE A 188 -9.07 19.91 -2.44
CA PHE A 188 -9.82 18.73 -2.00
C PHE A 188 -10.25 18.85 -0.54
N LEU A 189 -9.49 19.48 0.34
CA LEU A 189 -9.82 19.64 1.76
C LEU A 189 -10.75 20.83 2.03
N ARG A 190 -10.80 21.83 1.17
CA ARG A 190 -11.77 22.93 1.29
C ARG A 190 -13.16 22.40 0.95
N VAL A 191 -14.05 22.48 1.94
CA VAL A 191 -15.49 22.15 1.82
C VAL A 191 -16.24 23.35 1.31
#